data_392d81e7d1c93d6f50f24eb67d3e3375
#
_entry.id   392d81e7d1c93d6f50f24eb67d3e3375
#
_cell.length_a   1.000
_cell.length_b   1.000
_cell.length_c   1.000
_cell.angle_alpha   90.00
_cell.angle_beta   90.00
_cell.angle_gamma   90.00
#
_symmetry.space_group_name_H-M   'P 1'
#
loop_
_entity.id
_entity.type
_entity.pdbx_description
1 polymer ?
#
loop_
_entity_poly.entity_id
_entity_poly.type
_entity_poly.pdbx_seq_one_letter_code
_entity_poly.pdbx_strand_id
1 'polypeptide(L)'
;MIKNDNQNDDYEIKIEENVLSRHDQQYYKLKLIVLGDSGVGKTNIIKRYINDEFSTDTKATVGVEFFYKTFKINNDILKLEIWDTAGQERYKSITSAYYRGSRGALIVYDITRLSSFESIERWMTEINEKVTGSLKTLIIGNKVDLEEERKVSIEEALDKAQSLNVPLLETSALESTNIDKAFKLLLKEMYKEFKKQQNIEKKENRSKSEGLTLDVDNKKKKSGCC
;
A
#
# COMPACT_ATOMS: atom_id res chain seq x y z
N MET A 1 6.68 23.97 27.17
CA MET A 1 7.88 23.31 26.64
C MET A 1 7.60 21.81 26.65
N ILE A 2 7.14 21.28 25.54
CA ILE A 2 6.93 19.83 25.34
C ILE A 2 8.09 19.39 24.45
N LYS A 3 8.99 18.58 25.00
CA LYS A 3 10.08 17.97 24.25
C LYS A 3 9.50 16.91 23.34
N ASN A 4 9.54 17.16 22.03
CA ASN A 4 9.32 16.14 21.00
C ASN A 4 10.61 15.31 20.87
N ASP A 5 10.67 14.19 21.58
CA ASP A 5 11.65 13.14 21.31
C ASP A 5 11.13 12.24 20.18
N ASN A 6 11.09 12.77 18.96
CA ASN A 6 11.06 11.96 17.73
C ASN A 6 12.50 11.82 17.24
N GLN A 7 13.19 10.78 17.72
CA GLN A 7 14.36 10.27 17.02
C GLN A 7 13.87 9.72 15.66
N ASN A 8 14.06 10.56 14.63
CA ASN A 8 13.94 10.20 13.24
C ASN A 8 15.00 9.13 12.92
N ASP A 9 14.61 7.85 12.95
CA ASP A 9 15.30 6.79 12.22
C ASP A 9 15.01 6.96 10.71
N ASP A 10 15.49 8.04 10.11
CA ASP A 10 15.59 8.20 8.67
C ASP A 10 16.78 7.37 8.16
N TYR A 11 16.64 6.04 8.29
CA TYR A 11 17.47 5.14 7.49
C TYR A 11 17.15 5.43 6.03
N GLU A 12 18.16 5.85 5.28
CA GLU A 12 18.08 6.01 3.82
C GLU A 12 17.67 4.66 3.22
N ILE A 13 16.38 4.49 2.89
CA ILE A 13 15.86 3.26 2.31
C ILE A 13 16.29 3.25 0.85
N LYS A 14 17.27 2.41 0.53
CA LYS A 14 17.70 2.16 -0.84
C LYS A 14 16.75 1.14 -1.48
N ILE A 15 16.13 1.54 -2.59
CA ILE A 15 15.21 0.70 -3.37
C ILE A 15 15.88 0.41 -4.72
N GLU A 16 16.17 -0.85 -4.97
CA GLU A 16 16.63 -1.35 -6.27
C GLU A 16 15.47 -2.09 -6.94
N GLU A 17 15.15 -1.74 -8.17
CA GLU A 17 14.05 -2.34 -8.94
C GLU A 17 14.52 -3.49 -9.83
N ASN A 18 13.56 -4.35 -10.23
CA ASN A 18 13.79 -5.45 -11.19
C ASN A 18 14.91 -6.41 -10.78
N VAL A 19 15.06 -6.65 -9.50
CA VAL A 19 16.02 -7.62 -8.99
C VAL A 19 15.55 -9.02 -9.37
N LEU A 20 16.36 -9.76 -10.14
CA LEU A 20 16.11 -11.15 -10.42
C LEU A 20 16.22 -11.94 -9.12
N SER A 21 15.10 -12.42 -8.58
CA SER A 21 15.13 -13.35 -7.46
C SER A 21 15.68 -14.70 -7.97
N ARG A 22 16.78 -15.18 -7.40
CA ARG A 22 17.23 -16.56 -7.63
C ARG A 22 16.21 -17.50 -7.02
N HIS A 23 16.02 -18.68 -7.60
CA HIS A 23 15.00 -19.66 -7.19
C HIS A 23 15.01 -20.02 -5.69
N ASP A 24 16.16 -19.85 -5.02
CA ASP A 24 16.36 -20.21 -3.61
C ASP A 24 16.30 -19.00 -2.66
N GLN A 25 15.97 -17.81 -3.13
CA GLN A 25 16.02 -16.61 -2.32
C GLN A 25 14.65 -16.32 -1.68
N GLN A 26 14.63 -16.25 -0.33
CA GLN A 26 13.43 -15.87 0.42
C GLN A 26 13.03 -14.45 0.07
N TYR A 27 11.76 -14.25 -0.28
CA TYR A 27 11.17 -12.94 -0.52
C TYR A 27 9.92 -12.74 0.32
N TYR A 28 9.62 -11.48 0.60
CA TYR A 28 8.41 -11.07 1.29
C TYR A 28 7.40 -10.53 0.29
N LYS A 29 6.13 -10.88 0.49
CA LYS A 29 5.03 -10.37 -0.33
C LYS A 29 4.40 -9.16 0.32
N LEU A 30 4.25 -8.08 -0.44
CA LEU A 30 3.48 -6.90 -0.06
C LEU A 30 2.34 -6.73 -1.07
N LYS A 31 1.12 -6.77 -0.57
CA LYS A 31 -0.08 -6.58 -1.39
C LYS A 31 -0.50 -5.12 -1.39
N LEU A 32 -0.64 -4.57 -2.59
CA LEU A 32 -1.16 -3.23 -2.88
C LEU A 32 -2.45 -3.36 -3.67
N ILE A 33 -3.52 -2.72 -3.21
CA ILE A 33 -4.79 -2.60 -3.95
C ILE A 33 -4.92 -1.21 -4.56
N VAL A 34 -5.50 -1.13 -5.76
CA VAL A 34 -5.77 0.14 -6.43
C VAL A 34 -7.27 0.31 -6.58
N LEU A 35 -7.81 1.35 -5.98
CA LEU A 35 -9.22 1.64 -5.85
C LEU A 35 -9.57 3.00 -6.48
N GLY A 36 -10.83 3.20 -6.77
CA GLY A 36 -11.34 4.41 -7.40
C GLY A 36 -12.39 4.09 -8.44
N ASP A 37 -13.14 5.09 -8.86
CA ASP A 37 -14.24 4.94 -9.79
C ASP A 37 -13.79 4.42 -11.16
N SER A 38 -14.75 3.97 -11.96
CA SER A 38 -14.46 3.56 -13.35
C SER A 38 -13.92 4.74 -14.16
N GLY A 39 -12.90 4.50 -14.98
CA GLY A 39 -12.35 5.49 -15.90
C GLY A 39 -11.42 6.54 -15.28
N VAL A 40 -11.09 6.48 -13.97
CA VAL A 40 -10.10 7.39 -13.35
C VAL A 40 -8.65 7.10 -13.76
N GLY A 41 -8.39 5.98 -14.44
CA GLY A 41 -7.08 5.63 -14.98
C GLY A 41 -6.25 4.67 -14.13
N LYS A 42 -6.85 3.89 -13.21
CA LYS A 42 -6.16 2.90 -12.37
C LYS A 42 -5.25 1.97 -13.16
N THR A 43 -5.82 1.30 -14.15
CA THR A 43 -5.09 0.37 -15.03
C THR A 43 -3.94 1.05 -15.77
N ASN A 44 -4.15 2.27 -16.27
CA ASN A 44 -3.09 3.01 -16.96
C ASN A 44 -1.96 3.45 -16.01
N ILE A 45 -2.27 3.85 -14.78
CA ILE A 45 -1.26 4.12 -13.74
C ILE A 45 -0.40 2.88 -13.49
N ILE A 46 -1.02 1.71 -13.36
CA ILE A 46 -0.32 0.45 -13.10
C ILE A 46 0.52 0.04 -14.31
N LYS A 47 -0.05 0.06 -15.53
CA LYS A 47 0.67 -0.29 -16.76
C LYS A 47 1.84 0.65 -17.02
N ARG A 48 1.66 1.95 -16.76
CA ARG A 48 2.73 2.93 -16.84
C ARG A 48 3.86 2.60 -15.86
N TYR A 49 3.53 2.25 -14.63
CA TYR A 49 4.52 1.89 -13.61
C TYR A 49 5.26 0.59 -13.91
N ILE A 50 4.58 -0.44 -14.41
CA ILE A 50 5.17 -1.77 -14.62
C ILE A 50 5.93 -1.87 -15.94
N ASN A 51 5.32 -1.39 -17.04
CA ASN A 51 5.78 -1.62 -18.41
C ASN A 51 6.16 -0.35 -19.15
N ASP A 52 5.96 0.84 -18.55
CA ASP A 52 6.03 2.13 -19.22
C ASP A 52 5.05 2.27 -20.41
N GLU A 53 3.87 1.63 -20.28
CA GLU A 53 2.82 1.61 -21.30
C GLU A 53 1.64 2.52 -20.92
N PHE A 54 1.02 3.12 -21.95
CA PHE A 54 -0.22 3.86 -21.83
C PHE A 54 -1.14 3.51 -23.02
N SER A 55 -2.44 3.39 -22.76
CA SER A 55 -3.43 3.18 -23.81
C SER A 55 -4.64 4.08 -23.60
N THR A 56 -5.04 4.79 -24.65
CA THR A 56 -6.29 5.54 -24.69
C THR A 56 -7.51 4.62 -24.86
N ASP A 57 -7.32 3.47 -25.50
CA ASP A 57 -8.37 2.49 -25.79
C ASP A 57 -8.54 1.51 -24.61
N THR A 58 -8.84 2.05 -23.42
CA THR A 58 -9.07 1.24 -22.24
C THR A 58 -10.54 0.86 -22.13
N LYS A 59 -10.84 -0.40 -22.40
CA LYS A 59 -12.12 -1.00 -21.98
C LYS A 59 -12.18 -1.02 -20.46
N ALA A 60 -13.39 -0.87 -19.90
CA ALA A 60 -13.56 -1.00 -18.46
C ALA A 60 -13.01 -2.36 -17.98
N THR A 61 -12.18 -2.34 -16.93
CA THR A 61 -11.63 -3.56 -16.34
C THR A 61 -12.77 -4.46 -15.87
N VAL A 62 -12.74 -5.72 -16.30
CA VAL A 62 -13.71 -6.76 -15.90
C VAL A 62 -13.03 -7.67 -14.88
N GLY A 63 -13.51 -7.63 -13.64
CA GLY A 63 -12.91 -8.44 -12.56
C GLY A 63 -11.67 -7.78 -11.93
N VAL A 64 -10.59 -8.54 -11.79
CA VAL A 64 -9.32 -8.08 -11.19
C VAL A 64 -8.15 -8.57 -12.02
N GLU A 65 -7.22 -7.67 -12.29
CA GLU A 65 -5.93 -7.99 -12.90
C GLU A 65 -4.82 -7.92 -11.85
N PHE A 66 -3.80 -8.76 -12.04
CA PHE A 66 -2.67 -8.87 -11.12
C PHE A 66 -1.37 -8.51 -11.80
N PHE A 67 -0.61 -7.63 -11.16
CA PHE A 67 0.70 -7.23 -11.62
C PHE A 67 1.72 -7.46 -10.52
N TYR A 68 2.98 -7.68 -10.90
CA TYR A 68 4.04 -7.96 -9.96
C TYR A 68 5.29 -7.16 -10.30
N LYS A 69 5.95 -6.64 -9.28
CA LYS A 69 7.28 -6.05 -9.42
C LYS A 69 8.15 -6.44 -8.23
N THR A 70 9.41 -6.80 -8.48
CA THR A 70 10.32 -7.24 -7.43
C THR A 70 11.31 -6.14 -7.12
N PHE A 71 11.54 -5.92 -5.83
CA PHE A 71 12.44 -4.91 -5.30
C PHE A 71 13.42 -5.52 -4.34
N LYS A 72 14.60 -4.95 -4.27
CA LYS A 72 15.49 -5.12 -3.14
C LYS A 72 15.48 -3.85 -2.33
N ILE A 73 15.06 -3.95 -1.09
CA ILE A 73 15.06 -2.85 -0.13
C ILE A 73 16.00 -3.22 1.01
N ASN A 74 17.11 -2.51 1.12
CA ASN A 74 18.22 -2.87 2.00
C ASN A 74 18.68 -4.33 1.72
N ASN A 75 18.51 -5.24 2.68
CA ASN A 75 18.86 -6.66 2.55
C ASN A 75 17.66 -7.57 2.25
N ASP A 76 16.46 -7.02 2.16
CA ASP A 76 15.23 -7.78 1.93
C ASP A 76 14.84 -7.76 0.46
N ILE A 77 14.38 -8.90 -0.06
CA ILE A 77 13.72 -8.99 -1.35
C ILE A 77 12.22 -8.96 -1.14
N LEU A 78 11.57 -8.05 -1.85
CA LEU A 78 10.14 -7.80 -1.76
C LEU A 78 9.48 -8.03 -3.11
N LYS A 79 8.40 -8.77 -3.12
CA LYS A 79 7.51 -8.89 -4.26
C LYS A 79 6.26 -8.06 -4.00
N LEU A 80 6.14 -6.93 -4.71
CA LEU A 80 4.93 -6.12 -4.70
C LEU A 80 3.89 -6.78 -5.60
N GLU A 81 2.73 -7.14 -5.04
CA GLU A 81 1.57 -7.67 -5.75
C GLU A 81 0.55 -6.54 -5.88
N ILE A 82 0.36 -6.03 -7.09
CA ILE A 82 -0.58 -4.94 -7.36
C ILE A 82 -1.87 -5.53 -7.90
N TRP A 83 -2.97 -5.21 -7.25
CA TRP A 83 -4.30 -5.67 -7.58
C TRP A 83 -5.08 -4.53 -8.23
N ASP A 84 -5.24 -4.58 -9.57
CA ASP A 84 -6.09 -3.65 -10.31
C ASP A 84 -7.54 -4.09 -10.19
N THR A 85 -8.36 -3.25 -9.60
CA THR A 85 -9.77 -3.57 -9.36
C THR A 85 -10.68 -2.86 -10.36
N ALA A 86 -11.73 -3.54 -10.81
CA ALA A 86 -12.79 -2.89 -11.57
C ALA A 86 -13.42 -1.78 -10.73
N GLY A 87 -13.49 -0.57 -11.28
CA GLY A 87 -14.09 0.60 -10.60
C GLY A 87 -15.62 0.61 -10.62
N GLN A 88 -16.27 -0.51 -10.94
CA GLN A 88 -17.72 -0.60 -11.05
C GLN A 88 -18.33 -1.25 -9.80
N GLU A 89 -19.31 -0.58 -9.22
CA GLU A 89 -20.12 -1.06 -8.09
C GLU A 89 -20.87 -2.38 -8.37
N ARG A 90 -20.99 -2.79 -9.65
CA ARG A 90 -21.67 -4.03 -10.06
C ARG A 90 -20.96 -5.31 -9.59
N TYR A 91 -19.69 -5.21 -9.20
CA TYR A 91 -18.90 -6.35 -8.74
C TYR A 91 -18.72 -6.42 -7.21
N LYS A 92 -19.57 -5.72 -6.45
CA LYS A 92 -19.48 -5.64 -4.96
C LYS A 92 -19.50 -7.00 -4.26
N SER A 93 -20.05 -8.04 -4.86
CA SER A 93 -20.22 -9.37 -4.22
C SER A 93 -18.92 -10.18 -4.09
N ILE A 94 -17.85 -9.81 -4.77
CA ILE A 94 -16.58 -10.58 -4.79
C ILE A 94 -15.52 -9.96 -3.87
N THR A 95 -15.83 -8.86 -3.18
CA THR A 95 -14.85 -7.85 -2.76
C THR A 95 -14.08 -8.13 -1.47
N SER A 96 -14.56 -8.92 -0.52
CA SER A 96 -13.84 -9.11 0.76
C SER A 96 -12.49 -9.83 0.59
N ALA A 97 -12.38 -10.76 -0.37
CA ALA A 97 -11.14 -11.47 -0.67
C ALA A 97 -10.06 -10.54 -1.25
N TYR A 98 -10.47 -9.46 -1.95
CA TYR A 98 -9.52 -8.51 -2.54
C TYR A 98 -8.82 -7.66 -1.50
N TYR A 99 -9.50 -7.30 -0.42
CA TYR A 99 -8.96 -6.47 0.65
C TYR A 99 -8.07 -7.26 1.62
N ARG A 100 -8.30 -8.57 1.74
CA ARG A 100 -7.60 -9.40 2.72
C ARG A 100 -6.10 -9.41 2.48
N GLY A 101 -5.33 -9.10 3.54
CA GLY A 101 -3.88 -9.10 3.53
C GLY A 101 -3.25 -7.93 2.79
N SER A 102 -4.04 -6.92 2.38
CA SER A 102 -3.49 -5.70 1.80
C SER A 102 -2.69 -4.93 2.84
N ARG A 103 -1.52 -4.44 2.41
CA ARG A 103 -0.61 -3.60 3.21
C ARG A 103 -0.58 -2.16 2.71
N GLY A 104 -1.02 -1.94 1.47
CA GLY A 104 -1.13 -0.63 0.85
C GLY A 104 -2.38 -0.48 0.02
N ALA A 105 -2.82 0.78 -0.15
CA ALA A 105 -3.90 1.16 -1.05
C ALA A 105 -3.58 2.46 -1.79
N LEU A 106 -3.83 2.48 -3.09
CA LEU A 106 -3.94 3.72 -3.88
C LEU A 106 -5.41 4.01 -4.09
N ILE A 107 -5.87 5.21 -3.72
CA ILE A 107 -7.21 5.70 -4.01
C ILE A 107 -7.09 6.74 -5.11
N VAL A 108 -7.60 6.41 -6.28
CA VAL A 108 -7.42 7.21 -7.49
C VAL A 108 -8.71 7.95 -7.84
N TYR A 109 -8.60 9.26 -8.05
CA TYR A 109 -9.63 10.08 -8.65
C TYR A 109 -9.08 10.77 -9.91
N ASP A 110 -9.98 11.31 -10.73
CA ASP A 110 -9.70 12.06 -11.96
C ASP A 110 -9.92 13.55 -11.68
N ILE A 111 -8.90 14.39 -11.84
CA ILE A 111 -8.97 15.83 -11.55
C ILE A 111 -10.03 16.56 -12.37
N THR A 112 -10.43 15.98 -13.51
CA THR A 112 -11.46 16.55 -14.41
C THR A 112 -12.88 16.13 -14.00
N ARG A 113 -13.05 15.26 -12.98
CA ARG A 113 -14.34 14.68 -12.62
C ARG A 113 -14.61 14.75 -11.12
N LEU A 114 -15.38 15.77 -10.71
CA LEU A 114 -15.72 16.02 -9.30
C LEU A 114 -16.33 14.80 -8.61
N SER A 115 -17.23 14.06 -9.28
CA SER A 115 -17.88 12.87 -8.69
C SER A 115 -16.88 11.78 -8.26
N SER A 116 -15.76 11.64 -8.97
CA SER A 116 -14.71 10.69 -8.58
C SER A 116 -13.91 11.14 -7.36
N PHE A 117 -13.77 12.44 -7.17
CA PHE A 117 -13.18 13.05 -5.98
C PHE A 117 -14.10 12.90 -4.76
N GLU A 118 -15.38 13.15 -4.90
CA GLU A 118 -16.38 12.92 -3.85
C GLU A 118 -16.44 11.45 -3.41
N SER A 119 -16.16 10.52 -4.34
CA SER A 119 -16.11 9.08 -4.04
C SER A 119 -14.94 8.65 -3.14
N ILE A 120 -13.95 9.49 -2.87
CA ILE A 120 -12.77 9.16 -2.03
C ILE A 120 -13.22 8.69 -0.64
N GLU A 121 -14.17 9.39 -0.01
CA GLU A 121 -14.65 9.02 1.34
C GLU A 121 -15.31 7.64 1.36
N ARG A 122 -16.06 7.31 0.34
CA ARG A 122 -16.65 5.98 0.18
C ARG A 122 -15.57 4.90 0.08
N TRP A 123 -14.52 5.13 -0.72
CA TRP A 123 -13.41 4.20 -0.85
C TRP A 123 -12.60 4.06 0.44
N MET A 124 -12.40 5.16 1.17
CA MET A 124 -11.77 5.13 2.50
C MET A 124 -12.58 4.34 3.52
N THR A 125 -13.89 4.54 3.57
CA THR A 125 -14.80 3.79 4.44
C THR A 125 -14.73 2.29 4.11
N GLU A 126 -14.82 1.95 2.83
CA GLU A 126 -14.77 0.56 2.38
C GLU A 126 -13.46 -0.15 2.75
N ILE A 127 -12.32 0.54 2.65
CA ILE A 127 -11.02 0.01 3.09
C ILE A 127 -11.02 -0.24 4.59
N ASN A 128 -11.44 0.74 5.38
CA ASN A 128 -11.40 0.68 6.83
C ASN A 128 -12.31 -0.44 7.40
N GLU A 129 -13.40 -0.75 6.71
CA GLU A 129 -14.30 -1.84 7.10
C GLU A 129 -13.75 -3.23 6.74
N LYS A 130 -13.00 -3.34 5.63
CA LYS A 130 -12.64 -4.63 5.05
C LYS A 130 -11.20 -5.06 5.30
N VAL A 131 -10.30 -4.12 5.61
CA VAL A 131 -8.89 -4.42 5.91
C VAL A 131 -8.69 -4.52 7.41
N THR A 132 -8.21 -5.66 7.85
CA THR A 132 -7.77 -5.85 9.23
C THR A 132 -6.26 -5.57 9.34
N GLY A 133 -5.88 -4.71 10.27
CA GLY A 133 -4.48 -4.35 10.52
C GLY A 133 -4.06 -3.01 9.91
N SER A 134 -2.77 -2.72 9.96
CA SER A 134 -2.22 -1.43 9.49
C SER A 134 -2.11 -1.41 7.97
N LEU A 135 -2.83 -0.48 7.33
CA LEU A 135 -2.82 -0.22 5.91
C LEU A 135 -2.22 1.16 5.64
N LYS A 136 -1.30 1.24 4.70
CA LYS A 136 -0.78 2.53 4.22
C LYS A 136 -1.55 2.95 2.98
N THR A 137 -2.08 4.17 2.99
CA THR A 137 -2.92 4.70 1.91
C THR A 137 -2.28 5.94 1.30
N LEU A 138 -2.44 6.10 -0.02
CA LEU A 138 -2.06 7.29 -0.78
C LEU A 138 -3.21 7.65 -1.71
N ILE A 139 -3.64 8.92 -1.68
CA ILE A 139 -4.62 9.46 -2.62
C ILE A 139 -3.89 9.95 -3.87
N ILE A 140 -4.42 9.62 -5.03
CA ILE A 140 -3.88 9.98 -6.35
C ILE A 140 -4.89 10.80 -7.13
N GLY A 141 -4.56 12.07 -7.41
CA GLY A 141 -5.27 12.89 -8.40
C GLY A 141 -4.65 12.65 -9.78
N ASN A 142 -5.31 11.87 -10.61
CA ASN A 142 -4.77 11.49 -11.92
C ASN A 142 -5.28 12.39 -13.04
N LYS A 143 -4.58 12.38 -14.17
CA LYS A 143 -4.83 13.10 -15.42
C LYS A 143 -4.50 14.60 -15.35
N VAL A 144 -3.38 14.96 -14.65
CA VAL A 144 -2.93 16.36 -14.61
C VAL A 144 -2.51 16.89 -15.99
N ASP A 145 -2.31 16.03 -16.98
CA ASP A 145 -2.18 16.39 -18.38
C ASP A 145 -3.43 17.11 -18.96
N LEU A 146 -4.60 16.96 -18.31
CA LEU A 146 -5.85 17.64 -18.67
C LEU A 146 -6.13 18.85 -17.76
N GLU A 147 -5.11 19.65 -17.47
CA GLU A 147 -5.19 20.77 -16.52
C GLU A 147 -6.27 21.80 -16.91
N GLU A 148 -6.47 22.05 -18.20
CA GLU A 148 -7.50 22.97 -18.68
C GLU A 148 -8.94 22.47 -18.41
N GLU A 149 -9.11 21.16 -18.22
CA GLU A 149 -10.40 20.54 -17.90
C GLU A 149 -10.60 20.32 -16.40
N ARG A 150 -9.64 20.75 -15.55
CA ARG A 150 -9.65 20.55 -14.11
C ARG A 150 -10.96 21.03 -13.47
N LYS A 151 -11.55 20.20 -12.62
CA LYS A 151 -12.75 20.49 -11.83
C LYS A 151 -12.51 20.35 -10.33
N VAL A 152 -11.40 19.78 -9.93
CA VAL A 152 -10.97 19.65 -8.53
C VAL A 152 -9.71 20.44 -8.37
N SER A 153 -9.74 21.50 -7.58
CA SER A 153 -8.54 22.30 -7.29
C SER A 153 -7.56 21.51 -6.40
N ILE A 154 -6.29 21.87 -6.49
CA ILE A 154 -5.28 21.24 -5.64
C ILE A 154 -5.51 21.55 -4.16
N GLU A 155 -6.02 22.75 -3.85
CA GLU A 155 -6.35 23.17 -2.49
C GLU A 155 -7.44 22.29 -1.90
N GLU A 156 -8.56 22.09 -2.61
CA GLU A 156 -9.63 21.19 -2.16
C GLU A 156 -9.14 19.76 -1.96
N ALA A 157 -8.26 19.29 -2.86
CA ALA A 157 -7.69 17.95 -2.76
C ALA A 157 -6.76 17.80 -1.56
N LEU A 158 -5.94 18.82 -1.25
CA LEU A 158 -5.05 18.84 -0.08
C LEU A 158 -5.86 18.90 1.23
N ASP A 159 -6.89 19.74 1.28
CA ASP A 159 -7.78 19.84 2.46
C ASP A 159 -8.48 18.51 2.74
N LYS A 160 -8.98 17.84 1.70
CA LYS A 160 -9.57 16.51 1.81
C LYS A 160 -8.56 15.49 2.32
N ALA A 161 -7.37 15.44 1.75
CA ALA A 161 -6.31 14.53 2.14
C ALA A 161 -5.87 14.76 3.60
N GLN A 162 -5.76 16.03 4.02
CA GLN A 162 -5.46 16.39 5.40
C GLN A 162 -6.56 15.96 6.36
N SER A 163 -7.84 16.16 6.01
CA SER A 163 -8.98 15.75 6.85
C SER A 163 -9.02 14.23 7.05
N LEU A 164 -8.59 13.45 6.07
CA LEU A 164 -8.49 12.01 6.11
C LEU A 164 -7.15 11.51 6.71
N ASN A 165 -6.22 12.42 6.99
CA ASN A 165 -4.85 12.11 7.44
C ASN A 165 -4.13 11.12 6.50
N VAL A 166 -4.25 11.33 5.20
CA VAL A 166 -3.68 10.51 4.13
C VAL A 166 -2.90 11.41 3.17
N PRO A 167 -1.67 11.05 2.76
CA PRO A 167 -0.92 11.83 1.77
C PRO A 167 -1.63 11.81 0.41
N LEU A 168 -1.40 12.89 -0.36
CA LEU A 168 -1.92 13.08 -1.71
C LEU A 168 -0.78 13.35 -2.67
N LEU A 169 -0.88 12.83 -3.89
CA LEU A 169 0.01 13.14 -5.00
C LEU A 169 -0.79 13.23 -6.30
N GLU A 170 -0.53 14.26 -7.10
CA GLU A 170 -1.08 14.35 -8.44
C GLU A 170 -0.18 13.69 -9.48
N THR A 171 -0.79 13.03 -10.47
CA THR A 171 -0.11 12.20 -11.48
C THR A 171 -0.70 12.37 -12.87
N SER A 172 0.10 12.06 -13.89
CA SER A 172 -0.37 11.76 -15.24
C SER A 172 0.14 10.40 -15.68
N ALA A 173 -0.76 9.48 -15.96
CA ALA A 173 -0.39 8.20 -16.57
C ALA A 173 0.02 8.39 -18.04
N LEU A 174 -0.50 9.39 -18.74
CA LEU A 174 -0.13 9.74 -20.11
C LEU A 174 1.33 10.21 -20.18
N GLU A 175 1.68 11.20 -19.37
CA GLU A 175 3.00 11.84 -19.36
C GLU A 175 4.00 11.17 -18.43
N SER A 176 3.61 10.10 -17.72
CA SER A 176 4.43 9.45 -16.69
C SER A 176 4.75 10.35 -15.47
N THR A 177 4.04 11.47 -15.32
CA THR A 177 4.28 12.45 -14.25
C THR A 177 3.98 11.84 -12.88
N ASN A 178 4.97 11.84 -11.98
CA ASN A 178 4.88 11.36 -10.59
C ASN A 178 4.47 9.88 -10.42
N ILE A 179 4.35 9.07 -11.46
CA ILE A 179 3.91 7.67 -11.34
C ILE A 179 4.91 6.86 -10.48
N ASP A 180 6.17 6.87 -10.85
CA ASP A 180 7.22 6.17 -10.11
C ASP A 180 7.33 6.68 -8.64
N LYS A 181 7.24 8.00 -8.46
CA LYS A 181 7.25 8.63 -7.13
C LYS A 181 6.09 8.15 -6.23
N ALA A 182 4.87 8.00 -6.78
CA ALA A 182 3.71 7.52 -6.04
C ALA A 182 3.91 6.11 -5.51
N PHE A 183 4.36 5.19 -6.36
CA PHE A 183 4.61 3.80 -5.95
C PHE A 183 5.77 3.67 -4.98
N LYS A 184 6.88 4.40 -5.19
CA LYS A 184 8.04 4.39 -4.28
C LYS A 184 7.70 4.96 -2.91
N LEU A 185 6.91 6.05 -2.86
CA LEU A 185 6.46 6.65 -1.61
C LEU A 185 5.65 5.63 -0.80
N LEU A 186 4.64 5.03 -1.43
CA LEU A 186 3.78 4.06 -0.75
C LEU A 186 4.52 2.78 -0.37
N LEU A 187 5.37 2.24 -1.26
CA LEU A 187 6.19 1.06 -0.98
C LEU A 187 7.11 1.27 0.23
N LYS A 188 7.73 2.45 0.34
CA LYS A 188 8.58 2.82 1.48
C LYS A 188 7.80 2.76 2.79
N GLU A 189 6.60 3.32 2.83
CA GLU A 189 5.76 3.32 4.03
C GLU A 189 5.21 1.91 4.37
N MET A 190 4.83 1.13 3.35
CA MET A 190 4.44 -0.27 3.51
C MET A 190 5.61 -1.10 4.11
N TYR A 191 6.83 -0.89 3.63
CA TYR A 191 8.00 -1.60 4.11
C TYR A 191 8.36 -1.23 5.55
N LYS A 192 8.33 0.06 5.91
CA LYS A 192 8.55 0.51 7.30
C LYS A 192 7.57 -0.18 8.26
N GLU A 193 6.29 -0.17 7.92
CA GLU A 193 5.24 -0.80 8.72
C GLU A 193 5.43 -2.33 8.83
N PHE A 194 5.78 -2.98 7.73
CA PHE A 194 6.08 -4.40 7.70
C PHE A 194 7.25 -4.76 8.63
N LYS A 195 8.34 -4.00 8.60
CA LYS A 195 9.49 -4.24 9.49
C LYS A 195 9.14 -4.01 10.97
N LYS A 196 8.32 -2.99 11.26
CA LYS A 196 7.84 -2.74 12.62
C LYS A 196 7.05 -3.94 13.16
N GLN A 197 6.14 -4.51 12.37
CA GLN A 197 5.36 -5.68 12.76
C GLN A 197 6.23 -6.92 12.97
N GLN A 198 7.18 -7.19 12.07
CA GLN A 198 8.15 -8.29 12.25
C GLN A 198 8.95 -8.18 13.55
N ASN A 199 9.35 -6.96 13.93
CA ASN A 199 10.12 -6.75 15.16
C ASN A 199 9.27 -6.99 16.41
N ILE A 200 7.98 -6.66 16.38
CA ILE A 200 7.03 -6.94 17.46
C ILE A 200 6.86 -8.46 17.63
N GLU A 201 6.56 -9.17 16.54
CA GLU A 201 6.40 -10.64 16.55
C GLU A 201 7.64 -11.37 17.07
N LYS A 202 8.84 -10.92 16.69
CA LYS A 202 10.10 -11.49 17.19
C LYS A 202 10.29 -11.28 18.69
N LYS A 203 9.89 -10.13 19.23
CA LYS A 203 9.97 -9.83 20.68
C LYS A 203 8.98 -10.69 21.45
N GLU A 204 7.75 -10.83 20.98
CA GLU A 204 6.73 -11.67 21.63
C GLU A 204 7.10 -13.15 21.63
N ASN A 205 7.69 -13.66 20.55
CA ASN A 205 8.14 -15.05 20.47
C ASN A 205 9.34 -15.32 21.41
N ARG A 206 10.24 -14.35 21.60
CA ARG A 206 11.33 -14.46 22.56
C ARG A 206 10.82 -14.51 24.00
N SER A 207 9.93 -13.62 24.39
CA SER A 207 9.35 -13.60 25.74
C SER A 207 8.56 -14.88 26.05
N LYS A 208 7.88 -15.48 25.06
CA LYS A 208 7.22 -16.79 25.25
C LYS A 208 8.20 -17.94 25.40
N SER A 209 9.31 -17.93 24.70
CA SER A 209 10.34 -18.98 24.82
C SER A 209 11.09 -18.91 26.17
N GLU A 210 11.36 -17.70 26.66
CA GLU A 210 11.99 -17.48 27.97
C GLU A 210 11.06 -17.85 29.13
N GLY A 211 9.74 -17.60 29.01
CA GLY A 211 8.73 -18.03 30.00
C GLY A 211 8.60 -19.54 30.10
N LEU A 212 8.73 -20.28 29.00
CA LEU A 212 8.67 -21.74 28.97
C LEU A 212 9.90 -22.40 29.63
N THR A 213 11.07 -21.76 29.57
CA THR A 213 12.30 -22.30 30.24
C THR A 213 12.27 -22.14 31.75
N LEU A 214 11.65 -21.08 32.27
CA LEU A 214 11.51 -20.87 33.71
C LEU A 214 10.56 -21.87 34.38
N ASP A 215 9.51 -22.35 33.69
CA ASP A 215 8.58 -23.34 34.20
C ASP A 215 9.16 -24.76 34.25
N VAL A 216 10.11 -25.10 33.40
CA VAL A 216 10.77 -26.41 33.37
C VAL A 216 11.78 -26.54 34.50
N ASP A 217 12.49 -25.46 34.84
CA ASP A 217 13.47 -25.47 35.95
C ASP A 217 12.80 -25.51 37.34
N ASN A 218 11.61 -24.95 37.50
CA ASN A 218 10.85 -25.03 38.74
C ASN A 218 10.22 -26.42 39.01
N LYS A 219 9.97 -27.22 37.97
CA LYS A 219 9.48 -28.61 38.14
C LYS A 219 10.58 -29.60 38.55
N LYS A 220 11.84 -29.33 38.20
CA LYS A 220 12.98 -30.20 38.60
C LYS A 220 13.44 -30.01 40.04
N LYS A 221 13.07 -28.90 40.70
CA LYS A 221 13.45 -28.66 42.13
C LYS A 221 12.48 -29.25 43.16
N LYS A 222 11.34 -29.84 42.75
CA LYS A 222 10.34 -30.42 43.66
C LYS A 222 10.31 -31.95 43.73
N SER A 223 11.20 -32.64 43.05
CA SER A 223 11.28 -34.13 43.10
C SER A 223 12.55 -34.69 43.75
N GLY A 224 13.00 -34.04 44.81
CA GLY A 224 14.15 -34.55 45.58
C GLY A 224 13.94 -34.31 47.05
N CYS A 225 13.05 -35.09 47.66
CA CYS A 225 13.07 -35.43 49.10
C CYS A 225 11.97 -36.46 49.39
N CYS A 226 12.35 -37.69 49.46
CA CYS A 226 11.98 -38.72 50.48
C CYS A 226 12.79 -39.93 50.21
#